data_36451e79d0f6f9a3c9bb8e7e3e895073
#
_entry.id   36451e79d0f6f9a3c9bb8e7e3e895073
#
_cell.length_a   1.000
_cell.length_b   1.000
_cell.length_c   1.000
_cell.angle_alpha   90.00
_cell.angle_beta   90.00
_cell.angle_gamma   90.00
#
_symmetry.space_group_name_H-M   'P 1'
#
loop_
_entity.id
_entity.type
_entity.pdbx_description
1 polymer ?
#
loop_
_entity_poly.entity_id
_entity_poly.type
_entity_poly.pdbx_seq_one_letter_code
_entity_poly.pdbx_strand_id
1 'polypeptide(L)'
;PAPPTLTELERRAAAHRDRPSYGHDALITCDRLVRVFTTDGVEVQALQGLDLTVQEGEMMALVGASGSGKSTLMNVLAGLDVPTAGAARVAGRDLLTMDAKVRLNYRREVVGFVWQQTSRNLLPYLTASQNVALPMQLRGRGGPRSTRPARAAKGERTKELLAMLGVTDCADRRPHQLSGGQQQRVAIAVALANSPSVLLADEPTGELDSATGEEVFAAFRRANEELGTTIVIVTHDQTVEHEVRRTVAIRDGRTASEVLRRTEIDAQGQESLVAREYAMLDRAGRLQLPAEYTAALDMEQRVMLELEQDHIEIWPDGTTGQERS
;
A
#
# COMPACT_ATOMS: atom_id res chain seq x y z
N PRO A 1 16.15 -38.36 17.57
CA PRO A 1 15.73 -37.49 18.64
C PRO A 1 14.40 -38.00 19.22
N ALA A 2 14.28 -38.02 20.56
CA ALA A 2 13.05 -38.44 21.23
C ALA A 2 11.90 -37.46 20.91
N PRO A 3 10.63 -37.92 20.79
CA PRO A 3 9.51 -37.03 20.55
C PRO A 3 9.35 -36.07 21.74
N PRO A 4 8.93 -34.81 21.52
CA PRO A 4 8.77 -33.83 22.56
C PRO A 4 7.71 -34.28 23.58
N THR A 5 7.96 -34.04 24.85
CA THR A 5 7.01 -34.34 25.94
C THR A 5 5.82 -33.37 25.89
N LEU A 6 4.67 -33.79 26.48
CA LEU A 6 3.46 -32.97 26.55
C LEU A 6 3.74 -31.60 27.17
N THR A 7 4.54 -31.56 28.23
CA THR A 7 4.96 -30.33 28.93
C THR A 7 5.81 -29.43 28.03
N GLU A 8 6.57 -29.98 27.13
CA GLU A 8 7.39 -29.24 26.17
C GLU A 8 6.56 -28.68 25.02
N LEU A 9 5.52 -29.43 24.59
CA LEU A 9 4.54 -28.96 23.63
C LEU A 9 3.66 -27.85 24.23
N GLU A 10 3.24 -27.99 25.50
CA GLU A 10 2.48 -26.94 26.22
C GLU A 10 3.32 -25.67 26.40
N ARG A 11 4.61 -25.79 26.73
CA ARG A 11 5.54 -24.66 26.84
C ARG A 11 5.76 -23.98 25.48
N ARG A 12 5.89 -24.73 24.40
CA ARG A 12 5.97 -24.21 23.03
C ARG A 12 4.65 -23.52 22.61
N ALA A 13 3.52 -24.09 22.97
CA ALA A 13 2.19 -23.49 22.71
C ALA A 13 1.98 -22.19 23.52
N ALA A 14 2.41 -22.14 24.80
CA ALA A 14 2.38 -20.93 25.62
C ALA A 14 3.31 -19.85 25.03
N ALA A 15 4.55 -20.19 24.70
CA ALA A 15 5.49 -19.26 24.07
C ALA A 15 5.00 -18.75 22.70
N HIS A 16 4.15 -19.51 21.97
CA HIS A 16 3.48 -19.05 20.76
C HIS A 16 2.32 -18.08 21.03
N ARG A 17 1.61 -18.21 22.18
CA ARG A 17 0.54 -17.29 22.58
C ARG A 17 1.07 -15.95 23.06
N ASP A 18 2.26 -15.93 23.68
CA ASP A 18 2.90 -14.70 24.19
C ASP A 18 3.68 -13.94 23.10
N ARG A 19 3.79 -14.47 21.87
CA ARG A 19 4.36 -13.71 20.77
C ARG A 19 3.37 -12.63 20.33
N PRO A 20 3.83 -11.36 20.19
CA PRO A 20 2.97 -10.32 19.64
C PRO A 20 2.42 -10.79 18.31
N SER A 21 1.12 -10.53 18.07
CA SER A 21 0.49 -10.87 16.79
C SER A 21 1.23 -10.17 15.66
N TYR A 22 1.35 -10.82 14.50
CA TYR A 22 2.01 -10.26 13.32
C TYR A 22 1.49 -8.84 13.04
N GLY A 23 2.41 -7.87 12.93
CA GLY A 23 2.10 -6.48 12.61
C GLY A 23 1.26 -5.77 13.68
N HIS A 24 1.35 -6.14 14.97
CA HIS A 24 0.54 -5.54 16.02
C HIS A 24 0.76 -4.02 16.16
N ASP A 25 1.97 -3.51 15.86
CA ASP A 25 2.33 -2.09 15.90
C ASP A 25 2.15 -1.38 14.54
N ALA A 26 1.76 -2.10 13.49
CA ALA A 26 1.59 -1.53 12.17
C ALA A 26 0.20 -0.90 12.00
N LEU A 27 0.12 0.19 11.26
CA LEU A 27 -1.15 0.85 10.90
C LEU A 27 -1.97 -0.01 9.94
N ILE A 28 -1.29 -0.66 8.98
CA ILE A 28 -1.89 -1.64 8.07
C ILE A 28 -1.23 -3.00 8.31
N THR A 29 -2.06 -4.03 8.48
CA THR A 29 -1.59 -5.41 8.59
C THR A 29 -2.46 -6.31 7.72
N CYS A 30 -1.84 -7.03 6.80
CA CYS A 30 -2.42 -8.16 6.08
C CYS A 30 -1.69 -9.43 6.51
N ASP A 31 -2.41 -10.40 7.06
CA ASP A 31 -1.87 -11.67 7.53
C ASP A 31 -2.51 -12.79 6.75
N ARG A 32 -1.75 -13.43 5.85
CA ARG A 32 -2.19 -14.50 4.95
C ARG A 32 -3.49 -14.18 4.22
N LEU A 33 -3.57 -12.96 3.70
CA LEU A 33 -4.77 -12.44 3.07
C LEU A 33 -5.11 -13.18 1.79
N VAL A 34 -6.33 -13.70 1.70
CA VAL A 34 -6.83 -14.45 0.54
C VAL A 34 -8.06 -13.77 -0.02
N ARG A 35 -8.10 -13.64 -1.35
CA ARG A 35 -9.28 -13.21 -2.08
C ARG A 35 -9.52 -14.09 -3.30
N VAL A 36 -10.65 -14.74 -3.32
CA VAL A 36 -11.12 -15.60 -4.44
C VAL A 36 -12.35 -14.93 -5.05
N PHE A 37 -12.36 -14.79 -6.35
CA PHE A 37 -13.51 -14.38 -7.14
C PHE A 37 -14.07 -15.61 -7.85
N THR A 38 -15.40 -15.76 -7.85
CA THR A 38 -16.09 -16.81 -8.60
C THR A 38 -16.90 -16.15 -9.70
N THR A 39 -16.59 -16.44 -10.95
CA THR A 39 -17.31 -15.93 -12.12
C THR A 39 -17.59 -17.10 -13.06
N ASP A 40 -18.86 -17.33 -13.38
CA ASP A 40 -19.32 -18.41 -14.29
C ASP A 40 -18.76 -19.80 -13.94
N GLY A 41 -18.62 -20.09 -12.63
CA GLY A 41 -18.10 -21.37 -12.14
C GLY A 41 -16.57 -21.51 -12.16
N VAL A 42 -15.86 -20.48 -12.60
CA VAL A 42 -14.40 -20.42 -12.55
C VAL A 42 -13.97 -19.65 -11.31
N GLU A 43 -13.08 -20.23 -10.53
CA GLU A 43 -12.48 -19.57 -9.36
C GLU A 43 -11.13 -18.94 -9.74
N VAL A 44 -11.02 -17.63 -9.49
CA VAL A 44 -9.77 -16.88 -9.67
C VAL A 44 -9.29 -16.42 -8.31
N GLN A 45 -8.15 -16.92 -7.89
CA GLN A 45 -7.52 -16.55 -6.63
C GLN A 45 -6.62 -15.33 -6.86
N ALA A 46 -7.14 -14.13 -6.58
CA ALA A 46 -6.44 -12.86 -6.80
C ALA A 46 -5.42 -12.55 -5.70
N LEU A 47 -5.68 -12.98 -4.45
CA LEU A 47 -4.71 -12.90 -3.34
C LEU A 47 -4.55 -14.31 -2.74
N GLN A 48 -3.30 -14.72 -2.55
CA GLN A 48 -2.94 -16.12 -2.26
C GLN A 48 -2.18 -16.26 -0.93
N GLY A 49 -2.70 -15.64 0.13
CA GLY A 49 -2.02 -15.61 1.44
C GLY A 49 -0.98 -14.50 1.52
N LEU A 50 -1.37 -13.29 1.06
CA LEU A 50 -0.52 -12.11 1.04
C LEU A 50 -0.26 -11.61 2.47
N ASP A 51 1.02 -11.40 2.80
CA ASP A 51 1.49 -10.79 4.03
C ASP A 51 2.02 -9.39 3.73
N LEU A 52 1.52 -8.37 4.47
CA LEU A 52 1.97 -6.99 4.34
C LEU A 52 1.80 -6.25 5.66
N THR A 53 2.80 -5.45 6.03
CA THR A 53 2.70 -4.48 7.12
C THR A 53 3.09 -3.11 6.61
N VAL A 54 2.37 -2.05 7.06
CA VAL A 54 2.73 -0.65 6.77
C VAL A 54 2.69 0.12 8.09
N GLN A 55 3.75 0.85 8.37
CA GLN A 55 3.87 1.62 9.61
C GLN A 55 3.09 2.95 9.50
N GLU A 56 2.73 3.51 10.66
CA GLU A 56 2.11 4.83 10.70
C GLU A 56 3.07 5.90 10.15
N GLY A 57 2.57 6.81 9.32
CA GLY A 57 3.37 7.85 8.66
C GLY A 57 4.27 7.36 7.53
N GLU A 58 4.23 6.07 7.18
CA GLU A 58 5.01 5.52 6.07
C GLU A 58 4.44 5.93 4.72
N MET A 59 5.31 6.26 3.77
CA MET A 59 4.97 6.37 2.35
C MET A 59 5.69 5.26 1.58
N MET A 60 4.93 4.36 0.94
CA MET A 60 5.46 3.21 0.23
C MET A 60 4.78 2.99 -1.13
N ALA A 61 5.47 2.25 -2.00
CA ALA A 61 4.92 1.81 -3.28
C ALA A 61 4.64 0.30 -3.29
N LEU A 62 3.56 -0.08 -3.97
CA LEU A 62 3.24 -1.46 -4.35
C LEU A 62 3.40 -1.60 -5.85
N VAL A 63 4.30 -2.49 -6.28
CA VAL A 63 4.62 -2.72 -7.68
C VAL A 63 4.32 -4.16 -8.10
N GLY A 64 4.32 -4.43 -9.39
CA GLY A 64 4.12 -5.77 -9.95
C GLY A 64 3.38 -5.74 -11.27
N ALA A 65 3.38 -6.86 -11.98
CA ALA A 65 2.73 -7.00 -13.28
C ALA A 65 1.21 -6.78 -13.21
N SER A 66 0.57 -6.53 -14.35
CA SER A 66 -0.89 -6.52 -14.45
C SER A 66 -1.44 -7.88 -14.00
N GLY A 67 -2.53 -7.87 -13.23
CA GLY A 67 -3.14 -9.11 -12.69
C GLY A 67 -2.44 -9.68 -11.46
N SER A 68 -1.36 -9.10 -10.93
CA SER A 68 -0.66 -9.62 -9.76
C SER A 68 -1.43 -9.51 -8.43
N GLY A 69 -2.59 -8.84 -8.40
CA GLY A 69 -3.44 -8.69 -7.21
C GLY A 69 -3.42 -7.30 -6.55
N LYS A 70 -2.63 -6.34 -7.06
CA LYS A 70 -2.49 -4.98 -6.48
C LYS A 70 -3.83 -4.26 -6.31
N SER A 71 -4.62 -4.13 -7.37
CA SER A 71 -5.93 -3.45 -7.30
C SER A 71 -6.93 -4.20 -6.42
N THR A 72 -6.83 -5.53 -6.33
CA THR A 72 -7.62 -6.33 -5.38
C THR A 72 -7.23 -5.99 -3.94
N LEU A 73 -5.93 -5.94 -3.63
CA LEU A 73 -5.44 -5.53 -2.32
C LEU A 73 -5.91 -4.11 -1.98
N MET A 74 -5.77 -3.16 -2.91
CA MET A 74 -6.22 -1.78 -2.72
C MET A 74 -7.72 -1.69 -2.42
N ASN A 75 -8.55 -2.46 -3.16
CA ASN A 75 -10.00 -2.50 -2.92
C ASN A 75 -10.33 -3.08 -1.54
N VAL A 76 -9.61 -4.10 -1.08
CA VAL A 76 -9.76 -4.64 0.27
C VAL A 76 -9.36 -3.58 1.31
N LEU A 77 -8.18 -2.97 1.20
CA LEU A 77 -7.71 -1.93 2.12
C LEU A 77 -8.63 -0.70 2.13
N ALA A 78 -9.23 -0.35 0.99
CA ALA A 78 -10.21 0.73 0.90
C ALA A 78 -11.59 0.37 1.50
N GLY A 79 -11.82 -0.89 1.90
CA GLY A 79 -13.12 -1.36 2.36
C GLY A 79 -14.17 -1.41 1.25
N LEU A 80 -13.75 -1.50 0.00
CA LEU A 80 -14.61 -1.66 -1.19
C LEU A 80 -14.91 -3.13 -1.47
N ASP A 81 -14.01 -4.02 -1.03
CA ASP A 81 -14.15 -5.46 -1.15
C ASP A 81 -13.90 -6.15 0.20
N VAL A 82 -14.32 -7.41 0.31
CA VAL A 82 -14.16 -8.21 1.53
C VAL A 82 -13.25 -9.39 1.22
N PRO A 83 -12.18 -9.59 2.01
CA PRO A 83 -11.33 -10.78 1.83
C PRO A 83 -12.12 -12.07 2.04
N THR A 84 -11.69 -13.14 1.38
CA THR A 84 -12.27 -14.48 1.53
C THR A 84 -11.76 -15.16 2.80
N ALA A 85 -10.49 -14.97 3.14
CA ALA A 85 -9.85 -15.55 4.32
C ALA A 85 -8.58 -14.74 4.71
N GLY A 86 -7.96 -15.12 5.81
CA GLY A 86 -6.83 -14.42 6.40
C GLY A 86 -7.29 -13.31 7.34
N ALA A 87 -6.44 -12.31 7.57
CA ALA A 87 -6.79 -11.13 8.34
C ALA A 87 -6.29 -9.85 7.64
N ALA A 88 -7.09 -8.78 7.70
CA ALA A 88 -6.71 -7.46 7.24
C ALA A 88 -7.17 -6.43 8.25
N ARG A 89 -6.22 -5.63 8.78
CA ARG A 89 -6.48 -4.55 9.73
C ARG A 89 -5.91 -3.25 9.22
N VAL A 90 -6.67 -2.17 9.39
CA VAL A 90 -6.23 -0.80 9.05
C VAL A 90 -6.66 0.12 10.19
N ALA A 91 -5.73 0.84 10.76
CA ALA A 91 -5.94 1.74 11.91
C ALA A 91 -6.78 1.05 13.02
N GLY A 92 -6.41 -0.18 13.39
CA GLY A 92 -7.07 -0.99 14.39
C GLY A 92 -8.44 -1.56 14.00
N ARG A 93 -8.92 -1.32 12.76
CA ARG A 93 -10.20 -1.83 12.25
C ARG A 93 -10.00 -3.14 11.51
N ASP A 94 -10.74 -4.18 11.86
CA ASP A 94 -10.75 -5.47 11.17
C ASP A 94 -11.69 -5.41 9.96
N LEU A 95 -11.13 -5.55 8.74
CA LEU A 95 -11.86 -5.39 7.48
C LEU A 95 -12.78 -6.57 7.16
N LEU A 96 -12.56 -7.76 7.78
CA LEU A 96 -13.39 -8.94 7.55
C LEU A 96 -14.72 -8.84 8.28
N THR A 97 -14.70 -8.29 9.49
CA THR A 97 -15.86 -8.33 10.41
C THR A 97 -16.72 -7.07 10.37
N MET A 98 -16.35 -6.07 9.56
CA MET A 98 -17.13 -4.84 9.42
C MET A 98 -18.51 -5.08 8.81
N ASP A 99 -19.56 -4.65 9.48
CA ASP A 99 -20.88 -4.49 8.88
C ASP A 99 -20.92 -3.31 7.88
N ALA A 100 -22.01 -3.19 7.14
CA ALA A 100 -22.17 -2.15 6.11
C ALA A 100 -22.06 -0.72 6.67
N LYS A 101 -22.53 -0.46 7.90
CA LYS A 101 -22.50 0.84 8.55
C LYS A 101 -21.09 1.20 9.02
N VAL A 102 -20.41 0.26 9.66
CA VAL A 102 -19.01 0.41 10.10
C VAL A 102 -18.11 0.62 8.89
N ARG A 103 -18.31 -0.15 7.81
CA ARG A 103 -17.58 -0.04 6.55
C ARG A 103 -17.79 1.32 5.87
N LEU A 104 -19.00 1.85 5.90
CA LEU A 104 -19.27 3.20 5.38
C LEU A 104 -18.52 4.27 6.16
N ASN A 105 -18.50 4.17 7.50
CA ASN A 105 -17.75 5.11 8.35
C ASN A 105 -16.23 4.97 8.15
N TYR A 106 -15.74 3.74 8.03
CA TYR A 106 -14.34 3.46 7.70
C TYR A 106 -13.90 4.20 6.43
N ARG A 107 -14.65 4.06 5.33
CA ARG A 107 -14.35 4.75 4.06
C ARG A 107 -14.47 6.29 4.14
N ARG A 108 -15.25 6.82 5.08
CA ARG A 108 -15.42 8.27 5.24
C ARG A 108 -14.35 8.90 6.12
N GLU A 109 -13.81 8.15 7.07
CA GLU A 109 -13.01 8.71 8.16
C GLU A 109 -11.58 8.20 8.23
N VAL A 110 -11.35 6.96 7.80
CA VAL A 110 -10.04 6.28 7.97
C VAL A 110 -9.24 6.27 6.69
N VAL A 111 -9.90 6.14 5.54
CA VAL A 111 -9.23 5.96 4.24
C VAL A 111 -9.62 7.07 3.26
N GLY A 112 -8.60 7.73 2.70
CA GLY A 112 -8.72 8.50 1.46
C GLY A 112 -8.35 7.60 0.28
N PHE A 113 -9.00 7.79 -0.87
CA PHE A 113 -8.69 7.02 -2.07
C PHE A 113 -8.55 7.93 -3.28
N VAL A 114 -7.47 7.73 -4.05
CA VAL A 114 -7.19 8.41 -5.32
C VAL A 114 -7.17 7.37 -6.43
N TRP A 115 -8.13 7.45 -7.34
CA TRP A 115 -8.25 6.56 -8.50
C TRP A 115 -7.33 7.00 -9.62
N GLN A 116 -6.87 6.06 -10.45
CA GLN A 116 -6.13 6.33 -11.68
C GLN A 116 -6.87 7.35 -12.56
N GLN A 117 -8.15 7.08 -12.84
CA GLN A 117 -8.99 8.00 -13.60
C GLN A 117 -9.49 9.15 -12.72
N THR A 118 -9.04 10.37 -13.00
CA THR A 118 -9.45 11.58 -12.26
C THR A 118 -10.96 11.83 -12.28
N SER A 119 -11.65 11.39 -13.33
CA SER A 119 -13.11 11.46 -13.46
C SER A 119 -13.86 10.69 -12.37
N ARG A 120 -13.22 9.71 -11.72
CA ARG A 120 -13.79 8.99 -10.57
C ARG A 120 -13.63 9.74 -9.25
N ASN A 121 -12.70 10.67 -9.19
CA ASN A 121 -12.38 11.43 -7.98
C ASN A 121 -13.14 12.73 -7.89
N LEU A 122 -13.53 13.33 -9.04
CA LEU A 122 -14.08 14.69 -9.12
C LEU A 122 -15.46 14.69 -9.75
N LEU A 123 -16.38 15.41 -9.12
CA LEU A 123 -17.71 15.66 -9.68
C LEU A 123 -17.61 16.81 -10.71
N PRO A 124 -17.95 16.58 -11.98
CA PRO A 124 -17.63 17.51 -13.08
C PRO A 124 -18.41 18.84 -13.01
N TYR A 125 -19.53 18.87 -12.30
CA TYR A 125 -20.38 20.06 -12.12
C TYR A 125 -19.99 20.92 -10.91
N LEU A 126 -19.12 20.44 -10.03
CA LEU A 126 -18.60 21.18 -8.87
C LEU A 126 -17.26 21.83 -9.21
N THR A 127 -16.96 22.96 -8.56
CA THR A 127 -15.61 23.56 -8.61
C THR A 127 -14.61 22.73 -7.80
N ALA A 128 -13.30 23.00 -7.92
CA ALA A 128 -12.27 22.33 -7.15
C ALA A 128 -12.55 22.48 -5.63
N SER A 129 -12.80 23.68 -5.15
CA SER A 129 -13.12 23.93 -3.73
C SER A 129 -14.39 23.22 -3.27
N GLN A 130 -15.40 23.13 -4.11
CA GLN A 130 -16.64 22.40 -3.81
C GLN A 130 -16.41 20.88 -3.75
N ASN A 131 -15.60 20.33 -4.64
CA ASN A 131 -15.19 18.92 -4.61
C ASN A 131 -14.48 18.59 -3.29
N VAL A 132 -13.49 19.40 -2.90
CA VAL A 132 -12.73 19.19 -1.64
C VAL A 132 -13.64 19.35 -0.41
N ALA A 133 -14.60 20.27 -0.42
CA ALA A 133 -15.52 20.48 0.69
C ALA A 133 -16.57 19.37 0.85
N LEU A 134 -16.87 18.63 -0.20
CA LEU A 134 -17.97 17.66 -0.23
C LEU A 134 -17.82 16.51 0.77
N PRO A 135 -16.67 15.80 0.88
CA PRO A 135 -16.49 14.74 1.87
C PRO A 135 -16.75 15.21 3.30
N MET A 136 -16.27 16.42 3.65
CA MET A 136 -16.49 17.02 4.97
C MET A 136 -17.97 17.35 5.24
N GLN A 137 -18.74 17.66 4.20
CA GLN A 137 -20.18 17.88 4.33
C GLN A 137 -20.95 16.58 4.55
N LEU A 138 -20.49 15.48 3.92
CA LEU A 138 -21.12 14.17 4.02
C LEU A 138 -20.82 13.47 5.35
N ARG A 139 -19.68 13.76 5.99
CA ARG A 139 -19.31 13.23 7.31
C ARG A 139 -20.34 13.61 8.40
N GLY A 140 -20.95 14.78 8.33
CA GLY A 140 -21.85 15.32 9.36
C GLY A 140 -23.35 15.02 9.19
N ARG A 141 -23.78 14.14 8.27
CA ARG A 141 -25.21 13.88 8.00
C ARG A 141 -25.96 13.05 9.05
N GLY A 142 -25.34 12.69 10.17
CA GLY A 142 -25.98 12.00 11.30
C GLY A 142 -26.19 12.86 12.56
N GLY A 143 -25.81 14.15 12.53
CA GLY A 143 -25.92 15.08 13.66
C GLY A 143 -26.76 16.32 13.35
N PRO A 144 -27.05 17.18 14.37
CA PRO A 144 -27.77 18.42 14.15
C PRO A 144 -27.06 19.29 13.12
N ARG A 145 -27.85 20.09 12.36
CA ARG A 145 -27.40 20.95 11.26
C ARG A 145 -26.08 21.65 11.61
N SER A 146 -25.05 21.47 10.75
CA SER A 146 -23.73 22.09 10.89
C SER A 146 -23.84 23.57 11.25
N THR A 147 -23.31 23.93 12.43
CA THR A 147 -23.31 25.31 12.91
C THR A 147 -22.41 26.21 12.05
N ARG A 148 -22.60 27.52 12.09
CA ARG A 148 -21.78 28.50 11.35
C ARG A 148 -20.27 28.34 11.59
N PRO A 149 -19.77 28.06 12.81
CA PRO A 149 -18.37 27.77 13.05
C PRO A 149 -17.84 26.52 12.32
N ALA A 150 -18.65 25.45 12.28
CA ALA A 150 -18.26 24.22 11.59
C ALA A 150 -18.19 24.39 10.06
N ARG A 151 -18.98 25.31 9.49
CA ARG A 151 -18.91 25.64 8.05
C ARG A 151 -17.69 26.49 7.73
N ALA A 152 -17.30 27.42 8.61
CA ALA A 152 -16.09 28.21 8.48
C ALA A 152 -14.84 27.32 8.56
N ALA A 153 -14.76 26.40 9.52
CA ALA A 153 -13.66 25.45 9.68
C ALA A 153 -13.48 24.55 8.43
N LYS A 154 -14.57 24.10 7.80
CA LYS A 154 -14.51 23.33 6.54
C LYS A 154 -13.97 24.18 5.39
N GLY A 155 -14.34 25.46 5.34
CA GLY A 155 -13.82 26.41 4.33
C GLY A 155 -12.32 26.64 4.50
N GLU A 156 -11.85 26.84 5.72
CA GLU A 156 -10.41 27.00 6.00
C GLU A 156 -9.66 25.71 5.66
N ARG A 157 -10.14 24.54 6.07
CA ARG A 157 -9.50 23.26 5.69
C ARG A 157 -9.42 23.05 4.18
N THR A 158 -10.44 23.47 3.43
CA THR A 158 -10.42 23.42 1.96
C THR A 158 -9.32 24.31 1.40
N LYS A 159 -9.17 25.54 1.90
CA LYS A 159 -8.10 26.47 1.46
C LYS A 159 -6.72 25.92 1.79
N GLU A 160 -6.52 25.42 3.02
CA GLU A 160 -5.26 24.80 3.46
C GLU A 160 -4.83 23.68 2.52
N LEU A 161 -5.74 22.73 2.21
CA LEU A 161 -5.44 21.61 1.32
C LEU A 161 -5.12 22.06 -0.10
N LEU A 162 -5.88 23.02 -0.66
CA LEU A 162 -5.60 23.56 -2.00
C LEU A 162 -4.26 24.30 -2.03
N ALA A 163 -3.90 25.03 -0.97
CA ALA A 163 -2.62 25.73 -0.85
C ALA A 163 -1.45 24.74 -0.72
N MET A 164 -1.55 23.77 0.18
CA MET A 164 -0.54 22.72 0.39
C MET A 164 -0.23 21.98 -0.92
N LEU A 165 -1.26 21.69 -1.73
CA LEU A 165 -1.12 20.95 -2.99
C LEU A 165 -0.86 21.84 -4.21
N GLY A 166 -0.68 23.16 -4.02
CA GLY A 166 -0.31 24.11 -5.07
C GLY A 166 -1.38 24.32 -6.13
N VAL A 167 -2.68 24.28 -5.74
CA VAL A 167 -3.83 24.44 -6.64
C VAL A 167 -4.84 25.49 -6.16
N THR A 168 -4.38 26.47 -5.38
CA THR A 168 -5.22 27.56 -4.86
C THR A 168 -5.88 28.37 -5.96
N ASP A 169 -5.16 28.67 -7.03
CA ASP A 169 -5.62 29.42 -8.21
C ASP A 169 -6.69 28.67 -9.02
N CYS A 170 -6.87 27.38 -8.74
CA CYS A 170 -7.85 26.51 -9.36
C CYS A 170 -9.16 26.40 -8.56
N ALA A 171 -9.25 27.02 -7.38
CA ALA A 171 -10.34 26.83 -6.41
C ALA A 171 -11.76 26.95 -7.02
N ASP A 172 -11.95 27.94 -7.90
CA ASP A 172 -13.24 28.23 -8.52
C ASP A 172 -13.42 27.59 -9.91
N ARG A 173 -12.44 26.85 -10.40
CA ARG A 173 -12.50 26.14 -11.68
C ARG A 173 -13.16 24.78 -11.53
N ARG A 174 -13.86 24.35 -12.57
CA ARG A 174 -14.42 22.99 -12.68
C ARG A 174 -13.40 22.03 -13.28
N PRO A 175 -13.52 20.69 -13.08
CA PRO A 175 -12.55 19.72 -13.57
C PRO A 175 -12.15 19.88 -15.04
N HIS A 176 -13.09 20.15 -15.96
CA HIS A 176 -12.80 20.34 -17.38
C HIS A 176 -11.98 21.61 -17.70
N GLN A 177 -11.78 22.50 -16.73
CA GLN A 177 -10.97 23.72 -16.84
C GLN A 177 -9.57 23.56 -16.21
N LEU A 178 -9.25 22.36 -15.75
CA LEU A 178 -8.00 22.02 -15.07
C LEU A 178 -7.15 21.13 -15.97
N SER A 179 -5.81 21.28 -15.91
CA SER A 179 -4.88 20.30 -16.48
C SER A 179 -4.99 18.95 -15.75
N GLY A 180 -4.51 17.86 -16.36
CA GLY A 180 -4.50 16.52 -15.74
C GLY A 180 -3.83 16.53 -14.36
N GLY A 181 -2.65 17.14 -14.22
CA GLY A 181 -1.94 17.24 -12.95
C GLY A 181 -2.68 18.10 -11.91
N GLN A 182 -3.34 19.20 -12.36
CA GLN A 182 -4.19 19.99 -11.45
C GLN A 182 -5.39 19.18 -10.97
N GLN A 183 -6.04 18.41 -11.86
CA GLN A 183 -7.15 17.52 -11.49
C GLN A 183 -6.68 16.49 -10.47
N GLN A 184 -5.51 15.89 -10.67
CA GLN A 184 -4.96 14.88 -9.76
C GLN A 184 -4.62 15.47 -8.39
N ARG A 185 -4.01 16.66 -8.34
CA ARG A 185 -3.75 17.34 -7.06
C ARG A 185 -5.03 17.75 -6.33
N VAL A 186 -6.07 18.16 -7.05
CA VAL A 186 -7.40 18.38 -6.45
C VAL A 186 -8.01 17.05 -5.97
N ALA A 187 -7.83 15.94 -6.68
CA ALA A 187 -8.28 14.61 -6.25
C ALA A 187 -7.59 14.18 -4.93
N ILE A 188 -6.29 14.45 -4.79
CA ILE A 188 -5.55 14.23 -3.54
C ILE A 188 -6.15 15.11 -2.42
N ALA A 189 -6.46 16.39 -2.69
CA ALA A 189 -7.11 17.26 -1.71
C ALA A 189 -8.49 16.71 -1.25
N VAL A 190 -9.29 16.18 -2.19
CA VAL A 190 -10.58 15.53 -1.89
C VAL A 190 -10.38 14.32 -0.97
N ALA A 191 -9.41 13.47 -1.28
CA ALA A 191 -9.11 12.27 -0.50
C ALA A 191 -8.61 12.61 0.92
N LEU A 192 -7.87 13.73 1.10
CA LEU A 192 -7.34 14.21 2.39
C LEU A 192 -8.35 15.05 3.20
N ALA A 193 -9.50 15.41 2.64
CA ALA A 193 -10.43 16.37 3.23
C ALA A 193 -10.89 16.00 4.65
N ASN A 194 -11.11 14.72 4.92
CA ASN A 194 -11.56 14.21 6.22
C ASN A 194 -10.39 13.84 7.17
N SER A 195 -9.14 14.20 6.83
CA SER A 195 -7.93 13.83 7.57
C SER A 195 -7.84 12.32 7.80
N PRO A 196 -7.79 11.52 6.73
CA PRO A 196 -7.71 10.06 6.85
C PRO A 196 -6.37 9.63 7.43
N SER A 197 -6.35 8.50 8.15
CA SER A 197 -5.10 7.89 8.61
C SER A 197 -4.29 7.28 7.46
N VAL A 198 -4.98 6.84 6.41
CA VAL A 198 -4.38 6.19 5.24
C VAL A 198 -4.88 6.83 3.96
N LEU A 199 -3.96 7.15 3.06
CA LEU A 199 -4.25 7.53 1.68
C LEU A 199 -3.78 6.41 0.74
N LEU A 200 -4.72 5.87 -0.01
CA LEU A 200 -4.47 4.86 -1.03
C LEU A 200 -4.52 5.52 -2.41
N ALA A 201 -3.54 5.28 -3.26
CA ALA A 201 -3.51 5.82 -4.62
C ALA A 201 -3.25 4.70 -5.64
N ASP A 202 -4.17 4.53 -6.59
CA ASP A 202 -4.08 3.51 -7.63
C ASP A 202 -3.62 4.17 -8.94
N GLU A 203 -2.37 3.94 -9.33
CA GLU A 203 -1.69 4.48 -10.51
C GLU A 203 -1.92 6.00 -10.72
N PRO A 204 -1.59 6.84 -9.71
CA PRO A 204 -2.02 8.24 -9.70
C PRO A 204 -1.36 9.11 -10.79
N THR A 205 -0.32 8.64 -11.46
CA THR A 205 0.43 9.34 -12.52
C THR A 205 0.34 8.67 -13.88
N GLY A 206 -0.35 7.54 -14.00
CA GLY A 206 -0.35 6.69 -15.20
C GLY A 206 -0.89 7.35 -16.48
N GLU A 207 -1.59 8.48 -16.38
CA GLU A 207 -2.12 9.25 -17.52
C GLU A 207 -1.39 10.60 -17.70
N LEU A 208 -0.27 10.84 -16.98
CA LEU A 208 0.44 12.11 -16.97
C LEU A 208 1.83 11.99 -17.62
N ASP A 209 2.32 13.10 -18.14
CA ASP A 209 3.74 13.20 -18.54
C ASP A 209 4.65 13.21 -17.29
N SER A 210 5.94 12.91 -17.49
CA SER A 210 6.91 12.76 -16.38
C SER A 210 7.01 14.00 -15.50
N ALA A 211 7.05 15.21 -16.09
CA ALA A 211 7.18 16.45 -15.32
C ALA A 211 5.94 16.71 -14.45
N THR A 212 4.75 16.48 -15.01
CA THR A 212 3.48 16.57 -14.26
C THR A 212 3.38 15.46 -13.20
N GLY A 213 3.90 14.26 -13.49
CA GLY A 213 3.99 13.15 -12.56
C GLY A 213 4.82 13.52 -11.32
N GLU A 214 6.00 14.13 -11.49
CA GLU A 214 6.85 14.61 -10.39
C GLU A 214 6.12 15.63 -9.48
N GLU A 215 5.34 16.57 -10.07
CA GLU A 215 4.53 17.51 -9.28
C GLU A 215 3.47 16.81 -8.43
N VAL A 216 2.84 15.77 -8.96
CA VAL A 216 1.86 14.95 -8.23
C VAL A 216 2.54 14.16 -7.10
N PHE A 217 3.74 13.60 -7.36
CA PHE A 217 4.53 12.94 -6.30
C PHE A 217 4.97 13.91 -5.21
N ALA A 218 5.41 15.11 -5.57
CA ALA A 218 5.72 16.15 -4.61
C ALA A 218 4.49 16.51 -3.74
N ALA A 219 3.28 16.44 -4.30
CA ALA A 219 2.05 16.63 -3.53
C ALA A 219 1.81 15.49 -2.53
N PHE A 220 2.06 14.23 -2.89
CA PHE A 220 2.00 13.10 -1.95
C PHE A 220 3.04 13.23 -0.83
N ARG A 221 4.30 13.58 -1.14
CA ARG A 221 5.33 13.81 -0.12
C ARG A 221 4.91 14.88 0.87
N ARG A 222 4.45 16.04 0.40
CA ARG A 222 3.94 17.10 1.28
C ARG A 222 2.79 16.64 2.16
N ALA A 223 1.86 15.88 1.62
CA ALA A 223 0.75 15.32 2.39
C ALA A 223 1.24 14.34 3.49
N ASN A 224 2.25 13.51 3.19
CA ASN A 224 2.86 12.62 4.17
C ASN A 224 3.60 13.41 5.26
N GLU A 225 4.46 14.36 4.88
CA GLU A 225 5.31 15.13 5.79
C GLU A 225 4.51 16.11 6.68
N GLU A 226 3.56 16.86 6.10
CA GLU A 226 2.82 17.90 6.82
C GLU A 226 1.63 17.36 7.62
N LEU A 227 0.98 16.29 7.13
CA LEU A 227 -0.21 15.73 7.78
C LEU A 227 0.07 14.42 8.53
N GLY A 228 1.24 13.80 8.37
CA GLY A 228 1.56 12.49 8.94
C GLY A 228 0.72 11.35 8.35
N THR A 229 0.03 11.57 7.23
CA THR A 229 -0.84 10.56 6.62
C THR A 229 0.00 9.43 6.04
N THR A 230 -0.32 8.18 6.38
CA THR A 230 0.30 6.99 5.76
C THR A 230 -0.17 6.86 4.32
N ILE A 231 0.76 6.66 3.38
CA ILE A 231 0.45 6.64 1.94
C ILE A 231 0.90 5.33 1.31
N VAL A 232 -0.02 4.67 0.61
CA VAL A 232 0.26 3.47 -0.18
C VAL A 232 -0.09 3.76 -1.64
N ILE A 233 0.91 3.70 -2.52
CA ILE A 233 0.79 4.00 -3.95
C ILE A 233 0.97 2.73 -4.75
N VAL A 234 0.00 2.35 -5.56
CA VAL A 234 0.16 1.32 -6.58
C VAL A 234 0.66 1.97 -7.84
N THR A 235 1.73 1.44 -8.40
CA THR A 235 2.29 1.94 -9.66
C THR A 235 3.03 0.84 -10.41
N HIS A 236 3.20 1.02 -11.71
CA HIS A 236 4.12 0.26 -12.56
C HIS A 236 5.26 1.15 -13.08
N ASP A 237 5.30 2.42 -12.66
CA ASP A 237 6.31 3.39 -13.06
C ASP A 237 7.55 3.24 -12.16
N GLN A 238 8.68 2.88 -12.77
CA GLN A 238 9.96 2.72 -12.07
C GLN A 238 10.48 4.04 -11.47
N THR A 239 10.10 5.20 -12.02
CA THR A 239 10.52 6.50 -11.46
C THR A 239 9.95 6.71 -10.06
N VAL A 240 8.73 6.22 -9.83
CA VAL A 240 8.07 6.27 -8.51
C VAL A 240 8.79 5.43 -7.48
N GLU A 241 9.38 4.31 -7.89
CA GLU A 241 10.15 3.46 -6.97
C GLU A 241 11.30 4.21 -6.33
N HIS A 242 11.90 5.18 -7.02
CA HIS A 242 12.98 6.02 -6.49
C HIS A 242 12.49 7.11 -5.53
N GLU A 243 11.22 7.47 -5.60
CA GLU A 243 10.61 8.52 -4.80
C GLU A 243 10.18 8.06 -3.38
N VAL A 244 10.09 6.75 -3.16
CA VAL A 244 9.68 6.17 -1.88
C VAL A 244 10.82 5.41 -1.22
N ARG A 245 10.82 5.40 0.13
CA ARG A 245 11.84 4.67 0.91
C ARG A 245 11.65 3.16 0.84
N ARG A 246 10.43 2.69 0.59
CA ARG A 246 10.07 1.28 0.57
C ARG A 246 9.19 0.95 -0.60
N THR A 247 9.60 -0.06 -1.38
CA THR A 247 8.81 -0.61 -2.48
C THR A 247 8.58 -2.09 -2.21
N VAL A 248 7.34 -2.55 -2.32
CA VAL A 248 6.98 -3.97 -2.15
C VAL A 248 6.44 -4.50 -3.47
N ALA A 249 7.05 -5.56 -3.98
CA ALA A 249 6.61 -6.23 -5.20
C ALA A 249 5.58 -7.32 -4.89
N ILE A 250 4.46 -7.27 -5.61
CA ILE A 250 3.42 -8.31 -5.57
C ILE A 250 3.49 -9.15 -6.85
N ARG A 251 3.59 -10.46 -6.67
CA ARG A 251 3.57 -11.46 -7.75
C ARG A 251 2.60 -12.58 -7.38
N ASP A 252 1.72 -12.94 -8.30
CA ASP A 252 0.77 -14.05 -8.13
C ASP A 252 -0.04 -13.98 -6.82
N GLY A 253 -0.50 -12.78 -6.47
CA GLY A 253 -1.27 -12.55 -5.25
C GLY A 253 -0.50 -12.67 -3.94
N ARG A 254 0.84 -12.61 -3.96
CA ARG A 254 1.75 -12.71 -2.81
C ARG A 254 2.75 -11.59 -2.79
N THR A 255 3.28 -11.29 -1.64
CA THR A 255 4.47 -10.43 -1.50
C THR A 255 5.70 -11.22 -1.93
N ALA A 256 6.41 -10.75 -2.96
CA ALA A 256 7.55 -11.44 -3.56
C ALA A 256 8.88 -10.86 -3.08
N SER A 257 9.09 -9.57 -3.23
CA SER A 257 10.30 -8.89 -2.77
C SER A 257 9.99 -7.51 -2.17
N GLU A 258 10.96 -6.97 -1.47
CA GLU A 258 10.92 -5.66 -0.85
C GLU A 258 12.23 -4.92 -1.10
N VAL A 259 12.16 -3.69 -1.58
CA VAL A 259 13.32 -2.81 -1.74
C VAL A 259 13.25 -1.72 -0.67
N LEU A 260 14.28 -1.66 0.17
CA LEU A 260 14.45 -0.60 1.16
C LEU A 260 15.56 0.35 0.69
N ARG A 261 15.23 1.65 0.65
CA ARG A 261 16.18 2.72 0.34
C ARG A 261 16.51 3.49 1.61
N ARG A 262 17.80 3.61 1.88
CA ARG A 262 18.32 4.37 3.03
C ARG A 262 19.44 5.29 2.56
N THR A 263 19.48 6.49 3.14
CA THR A 263 20.64 7.36 2.98
C THR A 263 21.73 6.83 3.92
N GLU A 264 22.85 6.41 3.36
CA GLU A 264 24.06 6.03 4.10
C GLU A 264 25.08 7.18 3.95
N ILE A 265 25.72 7.56 5.06
CA ILE A 265 26.79 8.56 5.08
C ILE A 265 28.11 7.78 5.09
N ASP A 266 28.96 7.99 4.09
CA ASP A 266 30.26 7.35 4.02
C ASP A 266 31.25 7.92 5.03
N ALA A 267 32.42 7.31 5.14
CA ALA A 267 33.49 7.77 6.05
C ALA A 267 34.02 9.16 5.72
N GLN A 268 33.70 9.71 4.54
CA GLN A 268 34.05 11.04 4.06
C GLN A 268 32.92 12.06 4.29
N GLY A 269 31.77 11.64 4.86
CA GLY A 269 30.60 12.49 5.12
C GLY A 269 29.73 12.73 3.89
N GLN A 270 29.90 11.94 2.82
CA GLN A 270 29.09 12.05 1.60
C GLN A 270 27.84 11.18 1.73
N GLU A 271 26.67 11.77 1.49
CA GLU A 271 25.41 11.06 1.49
C GLU A 271 25.23 10.28 0.19
N SER A 272 24.95 8.99 0.31
CA SER A 272 24.59 8.12 -0.82
C SER A 272 23.29 7.39 -0.53
N LEU A 273 22.41 7.29 -1.54
CA LEU A 273 21.18 6.50 -1.45
C LEU A 273 21.50 5.05 -1.79
N VAL A 274 21.43 4.18 -0.78
CA VAL A 274 21.64 2.73 -0.95
C VAL A 274 20.30 2.02 -1.00
N ALA A 275 20.05 1.28 -2.07
CA ALA A 275 18.91 0.41 -2.23
C ALA A 275 19.31 -1.04 -1.94
N ARG A 276 18.55 -1.73 -1.08
CA ARG A 276 18.74 -3.16 -0.82
C ARG A 276 17.45 -3.90 -1.11
N GLU A 277 17.52 -4.91 -1.96
CA GLU A 277 16.42 -5.80 -2.25
C GLU A 277 16.44 -7.01 -1.32
N TYR A 278 15.27 -7.37 -0.82
CA TYR A 278 15.03 -8.52 0.03
C TYR A 278 13.97 -9.39 -0.61
N ALA A 279 14.23 -10.67 -0.80
CA ALA A 279 13.18 -11.63 -1.12
C ALA A 279 12.36 -11.95 0.13
N MET A 280 11.05 -12.01 -0.01
CA MET A 280 10.15 -12.19 1.13
C MET A 280 9.95 -13.68 1.43
N LEU A 281 10.29 -14.08 2.66
CA LEU A 281 10.00 -15.40 3.18
C LEU A 281 8.63 -15.37 3.87
N ASP A 282 7.65 -16.11 3.34
CA ASP A 282 6.33 -16.20 3.96
C ASP A 282 6.37 -17.06 5.24
N ARG A 283 5.30 -17.04 6.02
CA ARG A 283 5.21 -17.79 7.28
C ARG A 283 5.23 -19.31 7.12
N ALA A 284 5.01 -19.80 5.91
CA ALA A 284 5.13 -21.22 5.58
C ALA A 284 6.55 -21.59 5.16
N GLY A 285 7.49 -20.62 5.17
CA GLY A 285 8.86 -20.81 4.74
C GLY A 285 9.04 -20.83 3.22
N ARG A 286 8.09 -20.23 2.46
CA ARG A 286 8.20 -20.16 1.00
C ARG A 286 8.85 -18.84 0.59
N LEU A 287 9.77 -18.93 -0.36
CA LEU A 287 10.49 -17.86 -0.98
C LEU A 287 10.22 -17.88 -2.48
N GLN A 288 9.91 -16.73 -3.07
CA GLN A 288 9.91 -16.54 -4.52
C GLN A 288 11.24 -15.95 -4.94
N LEU A 289 12.05 -16.70 -5.69
CA LEU A 289 13.26 -16.16 -6.27
C LEU A 289 12.92 -15.15 -7.37
N PRO A 290 13.70 -14.04 -7.51
CA PRO A 290 13.57 -13.12 -8.63
C PRO A 290 13.68 -13.86 -9.96
N ALA A 291 12.81 -13.52 -10.93
CA ALA A 291 12.79 -14.20 -12.23
C ALA A 291 14.11 -14.04 -13.00
N GLU A 292 14.78 -12.91 -12.81
CA GLU A 292 16.09 -12.65 -13.41
C GLU A 292 17.17 -13.58 -12.87
N TYR A 293 17.15 -13.94 -11.58
CA TYR A 293 18.11 -14.88 -10.98
C TYR A 293 17.88 -16.32 -11.47
N THR A 294 16.60 -16.73 -11.51
CA THR A 294 16.27 -18.07 -12.01
C THR A 294 16.57 -18.21 -13.50
N ALA A 295 16.35 -17.16 -14.29
CA ALA A 295 16.70 -17.14 -15.71
C ALA A 295 18.22 -17.10 -15.95
N ALA A 296 18.96 -16.30 -15.17
CA ALA A 296 20.41 -16.18 -15.31
C ALA A 296 21.16 -17.48 -14.98
N LEU A 297 20.58 -18.34 -14.12
CA LEU A 297 21.15 -19.60 -13.68
C LEU A 297 20.45 -20.82 -14.29
N ASP A 298 19.58 -20.65 -15.30
CA ASP A 298 18.79 -21.71 -15.94
C ASP A 298 18.08 -22.62 -14.92
N MET A 299 17.55 -22.02 -13.84
CA MET A 299 16.80 -22.74 -12.80
C MET A 299 15.41 -23.06 -13.31
N GLU A 300 15.08 -24.34 -13.44
CA GLU A 300 13.75 -24.79 -13.93
C GLU A 300 12.82 -25.20 -12.78
N GLN A 301 12.51 -26.52 -12.71
CA GLN A 301 11.48 -27.05 -11.79
C GLN A 301 12.04 -27.46 -10.44
N ARG A 302 13.33 -27.82 -10.37
CA ARG A 302 13.97 -28.30 -9.15
C ARG A 302 15.26 -27.54 -8.89
N VAL A 303 15.52 -27.33 -7.62
CA VAL A 303 16.75 -26.73 -7.13
C VAL A 303 17.28 -27.58 -5.99
N MET A 304 18.59 -27.64 -5.86
CA MET A 304 19.26 -28.24 -4.72
C MET A 304 19.45 -27.19 -3.64
N LEU A 305 19.21 -27.57 -2.39
CA LEU A 305 19.39 -26.71 -1.22
C LEU A 305 20.52 -27.27 -0.38
N GLU A 306 21.47 -26.42 -0.01
CA GLU A 306 22.55 -26.74 0.92
C GLU A 306 22.51 -25.75 2.09
N LEU A 307 22.56 -26.30 3.32
CA LEU A 307 22.56 -25.50 4.54
C LEU A 307 24.01 -25.34 5.03
N GLU A 308 24.50 -24.13 4.94
CA GLU A 308 25.77 -23.70 5.52
C GLU A 308 25.59 -23.20 6.96
N GLN A 309 26.68 -22.77 7.62
CA GLN A 309 26.66 -22.36 9.03
C GLN A 309 25.78 -21.10 9.27
N ASP A 310 25.73 -20.19 8.29
CA ASP A 310 25.10 -18.86 8.41
C ASP A 310 24.15 -18.51 7.24
N HIS A 311 24.02 -19.39 6.20
CA HIS A 311 23.15 -19.15 5.05
C HIS A 311 22.67 -20.46 4.40
N ILE A 312 21.73 -20.31 3.45
CA ILE A 312 21.24 -21.40 2.61
C ILE A 312 21.66 -21.09 1.17
N GLU A 313 22.34 -22.05 0.53
CA GLU A 313 22.67 -21.99 -0.89
C GLU A 313 21.59 -22.66 -1.73
N ILE A 314 21.33 -22.11 -2.90
CA ILE A 314 20.34 -22.61 -3.86
C ILE A 314 21.03 -22.82 -5.20
N TRP A 315 21.06 -24.05 -5.69
CA TRP A 315 21.76 -24.47 -6.91
C TRP A 315 20.78 -24.97 -7.97
N PRO A 316 21.05 -24.75 -9.28
CA PRO A 316 20.32 -25.39 -10.36
C PRO A 316 20.39 -26.92 -10.26
N ASP A 317 19.35 -27.63 -10.74
CA ASP A 317 19.38 -29.09 -10.83
C ASP A 317 20.47 -29.55 -11.81
N GLY A 318 21.32 -30.48 -11.41
CA GLY A 318 22.41 -31.01 -12.21
C GLY A 318 23.79 -30.38 -11.99
N THR A 319 23.91 -29.35 -11.18
CA THR A 319 25.22 -28.85 -10.74
C THR A 319 25.77 -29.78 -9.65
N THR A 320 26.55 -30.76 -10.05
CA THR A 320 27.38 -31.55 -9.11
C THR A 320 28.48 -30.67 -8.58
N GLY A 321 28.62 -30.58 -7.24
CA GLY A 321 29.60 -29.73 -6.53
C GLY A 321 31.07 -30.04 -6.79
N GLN A 322 31.52 -30.22 -8.04
CA GLN A 322 32.87 -30.60 -8.44
C GLN A 322 33.69 -29.46 -9.09
N GLU A 323 33.18 -28.24 -9.20
CA GLU A 323 34.01 -27.12 -9.67
C GLU A 323 34.21 -26.06 -8.57
N ARG A 324 34.73 -26.53 -7.40
CA ARG A 324 35.39 -25.64 -6.43
C ARG A 324 36.86 -25.80 -6.55
N SER A 325 37.53 -25.00 -7.40
CA SER A 325 38.98 -24.76 -7.33
C SER A 325 39.23 -23.25 -7.39
#